data_3b43e55feef240cb4b89b9d2e9f248b9
#
_entry.id   3b43e55feef240cb4b89b9d2e9f248b9
#
_cell.length_a   1.000
_cell.length_b   1.000
_cell.length_c   1.000
_cell.angle_alpha   90.00
_cell.angle_beta   90.00
_cell.angle_gamma   90.00
#
_symmetry.space_group_name_H-M   'P 1'
#
loop_
_entity.id
_entity.type
_entity.pdbx_description
1 polymer ?
#
loop_
_entity_poly.entity_id
_entity_poly.type
_entity_poly.pdbx_seq_one_letter_code
_entity_poly.pdbx_strand_id
1 'polypeptide(L)'
;MSRSNSDFGGYRGRRTVTDILRFIAIALTVVVVLVVAGLFFLQKYIVYTPDGPKLQLPALFQREENPGGAVSVPDPGSLSIVEQPPVDQPPVPGEEDGASAGYALQISVDQAISGGVPEPDPAMKGLIVEMKDPMGRLSWHSEQAVAGWSEVNGQQAVGDALKKWNEGDGYTIARVHCFLDDTVPYYNNNLALRWAGQDWNWRDGDGLRWTSPGKVEVRAYNAALCGELAALGFDEIVLEEFYFPIRGDLSTIRRGEAYDSSRFTAQLEDFLTQVRAAVEPYGTKISLRVGRDTLAGDESDSGVTPQLLEKYADRIWVEEDGQQPGPAALLEPAGITGGEDRLVLITGEPGDGPIFQAVIPSAVSSDGRQEPGA
;
A
#
# COMPACT_ATOMS: atom_id res chain seq x y z
N MET A 1 -12.65 -15.96 -73.83
CA MET A 1 -13.87 -16.63 -73.29
C MET A 1 -13.41 -17.82 -72.51
N SER A 2 -13.38 -17.75 -71.18
CA SER A 2 -13.73 -18.82 -70.28
C SER A 2 -13.66 -18.25 -68.84
N ARG A 3 -14.81 -18.22 -68.18
CA ARG A 3 -14.96 -17.85 -66.76
C ARG A 3 -14.59 -19.06 -65.90
N SER A 4 -13.64 -18.92 -65.03
CA SER A 4 -13.43 -19.88 -63.94
C SER A 4 -14.11 -19.34 -62.68
N ASN A 5 -15.19 -20.01 -62.28
CA ASN A 5 -15.90 -19.80 -61.04
C ASN A 5 -15.23 -20.67 -59.98
N SER A 6 -14.59 -20.08 -58.99
CA SER A 6 -14.09 -20.81 -57.81
C SER A 6 -15.09 -20.61 -56.66
N ASP A 7 -15.95 -21.61 -56.49
CA ASP A 7 -16.78 -21.81 -55.31
C ASP A 7 -15.90 -22.09 -54.09
N PHE A 8 -15.85 -21.15 -53.17
CA PHE A 8 -15.35 -21.39 -51.80
C PHE A 8 -16.50 -21.94 -50.95
N GLY A 9 -16.69 -23.26 -51.03
CA GLY A 9 -17.55 -23.99 -50.12
C GLY A 9 -17.01 -23.94 -48.70
N GLY A 10 -17.65 -23.17 -47.80
CA GLY A 10 -17.31 -23.14 -46.37
C GLY A 10 -17.53 -24.51 -45.75
N TYR A 11 -16.42 -25.11 -45.28
CA TYR A 11 -16.42 -26.39 -44.58
C TYR A 11 -17.02 -26.18 -43.18
N ARG A 12 -18.32 -26.47 -43.02
CA ARG A 12 -18.94 -26.63 -41.68
C ARG A 12 -18.48 -27.98 -41.11
N GLY A 13 -17.36 -27.98 -40.41
CA GLY A 13 -16.86 -29.14 -39.72
C GLY A 13 -17.88 -29.67 -38.71
N ARG A 14 -18.33 -30.91 -38.91
CA ARG A 14 -19.09 -31.65 -37.87
C ARG A 14 -18.18 -31.78 -36.66
N ARG A 15 -18.65 -31.28 -35.50
CA ARG A 15 -17.94 -31.47 -34.22
C ARG A 15 -17.78 -32.97 -34.02
N THR A 16 -16.54 -33.42 -33.86
CA THR A 16 -16.24 -34.82 -33.59
C THR A 16 -16.60 -35.16 -32.15
N VAL A 17 -16.90 -36.41 -31.84
CA VAL A 17 -17.17 -36.89 -30.47
C VAL A 17 -16.04 -36.47 -29.52
N THR A 18 -14.81 -36.44 -30.00
CA THR A 18 -13.62 -36.00 -29.27
C THR A 18 -13.70 -34.52 -28.88
N ASP A 19 -14.23 -33.65 -29.73
CA ASP A 19 -14.41 -32.22 -29.41
C ASP A 19 -15.48 -32.02 -28.33
N ILE A 20 -16.56 -32.79 -28.40
CA ILE A 20 -17.64 -32.76 -27.40
C ILE A 20 -17.08 -33.24 -26.03
N LEU A 21 -16.30 -34.33 -26.01
CA LEU A 21 -15.68 -34.83 -24.78
C LEU A 21 -14.69 -33.84 -24.16
N ARG A 22 -13.92 -33.12 -25.01
CA ARG A 22 -13.03 -32.05 -24.51
C ARG A 22 -13.82 -30.90 -23.90
N PHE A 23 -14.91 -30.46 -24.51
CA PHE A 23 -15.76 -29.41 -23.93
C PHE A 23 -16.39 -29.85 -22.62
N ILE A 24 -16.86 -31.10 -22.51
CA ILE A 24 -17.38 -31.65 -21.24
C ILE A 24 -16.28 -31.71 -20.16
N ALA A 25 -15.07 -32.14 -20.51
CA ALA A 25 -13.96 -32.20 -19.58
C ALA A 25 -13.57 -30.79 -19.07
N ILE A 26 -13.49 -29.80 -19.97
CA ILE A 26 -13.22 -28.40 -19.59
C ILE A 26 -14.33 -27.85 -18.70
N ALA A 27 -15.60 -28.08 -19.04
CA ALA A 27 -16.74 -27.64 -18.23
C ALA A 27 -16.72 -28.23 -16.82
N LEU A 28 -16.43 -29.56 -16.69
CA LEU A 28 -16.30 -30.21 -15.41
C LEU A 28 -15.12 -29.67 -14.59
N THR A 29 -13.98 -29.41 -15.22
CA THR A 29 -12.84 -28.79 -14.55
C THR A 29 -13.18 -27.41 -14.01
N VAL A 30 -13.86 -26.57 -14.77
CA VAL A 30 -14.32 -25.25 -14.33
C VAL A 30 -15.28 -25.36 -13.15
N VAL A 31 -16.23 -26.31 -13.18
CA VAL A 31 -17.14 -26.52 -12.05
C VAL A 31 -16.40 -26.95 -10.80
N VAL A 32 -15.43 -27.86 -10.91
CA VAL A 32 -14.61 -28.29 -9.76
C VAL A 32 -13.83 -27.12 -9.18
N VAL A 33 -13.21 -26.30 -10.02
CA VAL A 33 -12.47 -25.11 -9.57
C VAL A 33 -13.41 -24.13 -8.85
N LEU A 34 -14.61 -23.88 -9.39
CA LEU A 34 -15.59 -22.99 -8.74
C LEU A 34 -16.09 -23.56 -7.40
N VAL A 35 -16.27 -24.86 -7.28
CA VAL A 35 -16.67 -25.50 -6.03
C VAL A 35 -15.55 -25.39 -4.99
N VAL A 36 -14.30 -25.64 -5.39
CA VAL A 36 -13.14 -25.52 -4.48
C VAL A 36 -12.96 -24.06 -4.04
N ALA A 37 -13.01 -23.12 -4.96
CA ALA A 37 -12.96 -21.69 -4.64
C ALA A 37 -14.12 -21.26 -3.72
N GLY A 38 -15.34 -21.76 -3.97
CA GLY A 38 -16.50 -21.54 -3.10
C GLY A 38 -16.32 -22.09 -1.71
N LEU A 39 -15.72 -23.28 -1.55
CA LEU A 39 -15.42 -23.86 -0.24
C LEU A 39 -14.38 -23.06 0.52
N PHE A 40 -13.32 -22.59 -0.16
CA PHE A 40 -12.34 -21.69 0.44
C PHE A 40 -12.97 -20.37 0.89
N PHE A 41 -13.87 -19.81 0.10
CA PHE A 41 -14.59 -18.59 0.46
C PHE A 41 -15.54 -18.80 1.64
N LEU A 42 -16.22 -19.96 1.71
CA LEU A 42 -17.12 -20.31 2.80
C LEU A 42 -16.38 -20.61 4.13
N GLN A 43 -15.14 -21.08 4.10
CA GLN A 43 -14.34 -21.31 5.31
C GLN A 43 -14.18 -20.03 6.15
N LYS A 44 -14.14 -18.87 5.52
CA LYS A 44 -14.06 -17.56 6.19
C LYS A 44 -15.30 -17.23 7.04
N TYR A 45 -16.43 -17.89 6.79
CA TYR A 45 -17.72 -17.66 7.46
C TYR A 45 -18.14 -18.80 8.40
N ILE A 46 -17.25 -19.76 8.66
CA ILE A 46 -17.50 -20.84 9.63
C ILE A 46 -16.93 -20.41 10.98
N VAL A 47 -17.82 -20.19 11.94
CA VAL A 47 -17.46 -19.92 13.34
C VAL A 47 -17.61 -21.20 14.13
N TYR A 48 -16.53 -21.63 14.77
CA TYR A 48 -16.56 -22.80 15.66
C TYR A 48 -17.06 -22.38 17.04
N THR A 49 -18.24 -22.90 17.43
CA THR A 49 -18.79 -22.68 18.75
C THR A 49 -18.72 -24.00 19.55
N PRO A 50 -18.84 -23.98 20.91
CA PRO A 50 -18.86 -25.21 21.73
C PRO A 50 -19.89 -26.23 21.29
N ASP A 51 -20.96 -25.80 20.59
CA ASP A 51 -22.05 -26.65 20.09
C ASP A 51 -21.81 -27.15 18.64
N GLY A 52 -20.64 -26.87 18.06
CA GLY A 52 -20.24 -27.24 16.69
C GLY A 52 -20.07 -26.08 15.71
N PRO A 53 -19.67 -26.36 14.46
CA PRO A 53 -19.45 -25.33 13.46
C PRO A 53 -20.77 -24.70 13.02
N LYS A 54 -20.86 -23.35 13.05
CA LYS A 54 -22.01 -22.56 12.57
C LYS A 54 -21.58 -21.67 11.43
N LEU A 55 -22.37 -21.61 10.36
CA LEU A 55 -22.16 -20.73 9.19
C LEU A 55 -22.80 -19.36 9.47
N GLN A 56 -21.99 -18.32 9.55
CA GLN A 56 -22.44 -16.94 9.76
C GLN A 56 -22.26 -16.15 8.46
N LEU A 57 -23.32 -16.04 7.66
CA LEU A 57 -23.33 -15.29 6.42
C LEU A 57 -23.49 -13.78 6.68
N PRO A 58 -22.93 -12.90 5.82
CA PRO A 58 -23.17 -11.46 5.90
C PRO A 58 -24.65 -11.11 5.85
N ALA A 59 -25.03 -10.02 6.53
CA ALA A 59 -26.43 -9.58 6.71
C ALA A 59 -27.23 -9.40 5.38
N LEU A 60 -26.55 -9.25 4.25
CA LEU A 60 -27.16 -9.16 2.91
C LEU A 60 -27.90 -10.42 2.46
N PHE A 61 -27.71 -11.57 3.14
CA PHE A 61 -28.34 -12.86 2.84
C PHE A 61 -29.26 -13.37 3.94
N GLN A 62 -29.50 -12.56 4.98
CA GLN A 62 -30.45 -12.91 6.05
C GLN A 62 -31.82 -12.32 5.70
N ARG A 63 -32.76 -13.21 5.38
CA ARG A 63 -34.17 -12.85 5.24
C ARG A 63 -34.74 -12.65 6.66
N GLU A 64 -35.19 -11.44 6.98
CA GLU A 64 -35.90 -11.18 8.23
C GLU A 64 -37.17 -12.04 8.31
N GLU A 65 -37.16 -13.05 9.15
CA GLU A 65 -38.38 -13.65 9.69
C GLU A 65 -38.71 -12.87 10.98
N ASN A 66 -39.81 -12.11 10.91
CA ASN A 66 -40.34 -11.37 12.04
C ASN A 66 -41.29 -12.29 12.84
N PRO A 67 -40.94 -12.74 14.05
CA PRO A 67 -41.91 -13.30 15.00
C PRO A 67 -42.32 -12.18 15.95
N GLY A 68 -43.57 -11.75 15.84
CA GLY A 68 -44.17 -10.83 16.78
C GLY A 68 -44.08 -11.37 18.22
N GLY A 69 -43.26 -10.69 19.03
CA GLY A 69 -43.13 -10.88 20.45
C GLY A 69 -43.08 -9.53 21.15
N ALA A 70 -44.01 -9.28 22.05
CA ALA A 70 -44.18 -8.05 22.79
C ALA A 70 -42.88 -7.62 23.49
N VAL A 71 -42.42 -6.41 23.19
CA VAL A 71 -41.30 -5.76 23.87
C VAL A 71 -41.81 -5.27 25.23
N SER A 72 -41.35 -5.89 26.32
CA SER A 72 -41.47 -5.32 27.66
C SER A 72 -40.34 -4.29 27.82
N VAL A 73 -40.74 -3.03 28.04
CA VAL A 73 -39.83 -1.93 28.35
C VAL A 73 -39.26 -2.16 29.74
N PRO A 74 -37.94 -2.20 29.94
CA PRO A 74 -37.36 -2.21 31.28
C PRO A 74 -37.44 -0.84 31.93
N ASP A 75 -37.73 -0.86 33.24
CA ASP A 75 -37.81 0.30 34.16
C ASP A 75 -36.49 1.09 34.12
N PRO A 76 -36.54 2.46 33.98
CA PRO A 76 -35.34 3.31 33.85
C PRO A 76 -34.51 3.49 35.13
N GLY A 77 -34.72 2.66 36.16
CA GLY A 77 -34.09 2.80 37.50
C GLY A 77 -32.84 1.96 37.78
N SER A 78 -32.34 1.14 36.88
CA SER A 78 -31.23 0.18 37.18
C SER A 78 -30.11 0.17 36.12
N LEU A 79 -29.64 1.32 35.68
CA LEU A 79 -28.37 1.39 34.93
C LEU A 79 -27.23 1.61 35.92
N SER A 80 -26.63 0.56 36.43
CA SER A 80 -25.29 0.62 37.00
C SER A 80 -24.28 0.78 35.88
N ILE A 81 -23.63 1.94 35.82
CA ILE A 81 -22.45 2.16 34.99
C ILE A 81 -21.35 1.30 35.59
N VAL A 82 -21.02 0.20 34.95
CA VAL A 82 -19.77 -0.53 35.21
C VAL A 82 -18.69 0.29 34.49
N GLU A 83 -17.95 1.11 35.24
CA GLU A 83 -16.70 1.68 34.75
C GLU A 83 -15.77 0.49 34.42
N GLN A 84 -15.57 0.25 33.12
CA GLN A 84 -14.45 -0.57 32.70
C GLN A 84 -13.16 0.19 33.05
N PRO A 85 -12.16 -0.52 33.64
CA PRO A 85 -10.85 0.11 33.81
C PRO A 85 -10.33 0.54 32.41
N PRO A 86 -9.62 1.68 32.34
CA PRO A 86 -9.04 2.14 31.08
C PRO A 86 -8.19 1.00 30.51
N VAL A 87 -8.49 0.62 29.27
CA VAL A 87 -7.56 -0.19 28.48
C VAL A 87 -6.35 0.70 28.29
N ASP A 88 -5.22 0.26 28.83
CA ASP A 88 -3.91 0.90 28.55
C ASP A 88 -3.72 0.87 27.05
N GLN A 89 -4.05 1.98 26.38
CA GLN A 89 -3.59 2.23 25.03
C GLN A 89 -2.08 2.44 25.13
N PRO A 90 -1.27 1.81 24.26
CA PRO A 90 0.14 2.16 24.18
C PRO A 90 0.26 3.69 24.02
N PRO A 91 1.25 4.34 24.67
CA PRO A 91 1.36 5.79 24.60
C PRO A 91 1.49 6.23 23.15
N VAL A 92 0.57 7.07 22.73
CA VAL A 92 0.66 7.78 21.44
C VAL A 92 1.88 8.70 21.57
N PRO A 93 2.89 8.62 20.71
CA PRO A 93 4.02 9.56 20.76
C PRO A 93 3.46 10.97 20.54
N GLY A 94 3.48 11.85 21.54
CA GLY A 94 3.10 13.24 21.36
C GLY A 94 2.39 13.98 22.49
N GLU A 95 2.29 13.45 23.71
CA GLU A 95 1.80 14.22 24.87
C GLU A 95 2.84 14.26 25.97
N GLU A 96 3.82 15.14 25.86
CA GLU A 96 4.55 15.71 27.00
C GLU A 96 5.05 17.12 26.69
N ASP A 97 4.82 18.01 27.63
CA ASP A 97 5.07 19.46 27.65
C ASP A 97 6.41 19.91 27.02
N GLY A 98 6.36 20.74 25.97
CA GLY A 98 7.46 21.63 25.54
C GLY A 98 8.80 20.98 25.18
N ALA A 99 8.88 19.66 25.22
CA ALA A 99 10.03 18.87 24.79
C ALA A 99 9.95 18.63 23.27
N SER A 100 11.09 18.45 22.62
CA SER A 100 11.22 18.00 21.24
C SER A 100 10.22 16.87 20.96
N ALA A 101 9.47 16.95 19.84
CA ALA A 101 8.52 15.90 19.44
C ALA A 101 9.22 14.54 19.19
N GLY A 102 10.54 14.54 19.15
CA GLY A 102 11.38 13.38 18.94
C GLY A 102 11.47 12.98 17.45
N TYR A 103 12.10 11.84 17.24
CA TYR A 103 12.35 11.35 15.88
C TYR A 103 12.25 9.83 15.78
N ALA A 104 12.04 9.33 14.55
CA ALA A 104 12.29 7.95 14.18
C ALA A 104 13.54 7.87 13.29
N LEU A 105 14.40 6.89 13.55
CA LEU A 105 15.66 6.71 12.82
C LEU A 105 15.54 5.59 11.80
N GLN A 106 15.96 5.83 10.56
CA GLN A 106 16.05 4.77 9.56
C GLN A 106 17.28 3.90 9.84
N ILE A 107 17.01 2.60 9.90
CA ILE A 107 18.00 1.53 9.99
C ILE A 107 17.85 0.55 8.82
N SER A 108 18.85 -0.27 8.59
CA SER A 108 18.74 -1.36 7.62
C SER A 108 17.90 -2.52 8.18
N VAL A 109 17.35 -3.35 7.30
CA VAL A 109 16.67 -4.59 7.69
C VAL A 109 17.60 -5.52 8.48
N ASP A 110 18.88 -5.61 8.07
CA ASP A 110 19.87 -6.44 8.76
C ASP A 110 20.12 -5.95 10.20
N GLN A 111 20.14 -4.63 10.44
CA GLN A 111 20.24 -4.08 11.80
C GLN A 111 19.00 -4.42 12.63
N ALA A 112 17.79 -4.30 12.06
CA ALA A 112 16.56 -4.64 12.75
C ALA A 112 16.52 -6.10 13.22
N ILE A 113 16.85 -7.05 12.34
CA ILE A 113 16.76 -8.49 12.64
C ILE A 113 17.95 -9.05 13.44
N SER A 114 19.13 -8.40 13.38
CA SER A 114 20.33 -8.85 14.11
C SER A 114 20.48 -8.24 15.50
N GLY A 115 19.60 -7.29 15.88
CA GLY A 115 19.72 -6.52 17.11
C GLY A 115 20.80 -5.45 17.07
N GLY A 116 21.31 -5.09 15.90
CA GLY A 116 22.26 -4.00 15.68
C GLY A 116 21.61 -2.61 15.71
N VAL A 117 20.55 -2.46 16.48
CA VAL A 117 19.84 -1.19 16.67
C VAL A 117 20.73 -0.23 17.45
N PRO A 118 20.82 1.05 17.06
CA PRO A 118 21.57 2.06 17.83
C PRO A 118 21.10 2.15 19.28
N GLU A 119 22.00 2.56 20.18
CA GLU A 119 21.61 2.78 21.57
C GLU A 119 20.46 3.80 21.64
N PRO A 120 19.43 3.55 22.47
CA PRO A 120 18.26 4.42 22.55
C PRO A 120 18.66 5.82 23.07
N ASP A 121 18.38 6.81 22.25
CA ASP A 121 18.35 8.21 22.66
C ASP A 121 16.95 8.52 23.22
N PRO A 122 16.79 9.28 24.31
CA PRO A 122 15.48 9.65 24.84
C PRO A 122 14.56 10.34 23.83
N ALA A 123 15.13 11.05 22.84
CA ALA A 123 14.37 11.67 21.75
C ALA A 123 14.02 10.69 20.63
N MET A 124 14.66 9.53 20.54
CA MET A 124 14.33 8.51 19.53
C MET A 124 13.09 7.75 19.98
N LYS A 125 12.00 7.93 19.22
CA LYS A 125 10.67 7.37 19.52
C LYS A 125 10.31 6.18 18.63
N GLY A 126 11.08 5.89 17.59
CA GLY A 126 10.80 4.79 16.67
C GLY A 126 11.93 4.50 15.71
N LEU A 127 11.75 3.42 14.95
CA LEU A 127 12.69 2.95 13.94
C LEU A 127 11.98 2.80 12.59
N ILE A 128 12.68 3.19 11.54
CA ILE A 128 12.19 3.15 10.16
C ILE A 128 12.99 2.09 9.41
N VAL A 129 12.29 1.25 8.64
CA VAL A 129 12.92 0.25 7.78
C VAL A 129 12.37 0.37 6.36
N GLU A 130 13.25 0.41 5.36
CA GLU A 130 12.83 0.36 3.96
C GLU A 130 12.49 -1.08 3.57
N MET A 131 11.20 -1.33 3.34
CA MET A 131 10.68 -2.67 3.07
C MET A 131 10.54 -2.96 1.57
N LYS A 132 10.18 -1.96 0.77
CA LYS A 132 10.20 -2.06 -0.70
C LYS A 132 10.99 -0.87 -1.25
N ASP A 133 12.06 -1.15 -1.98
CA ASP A 133 12.95 -0.13 -2.54
C ASP A 133 12.46 0.40 -3.92
N PRO A 134 13.06 1.50 -4.47
CA PRO A 134 12.69 2.04 -5.78
C PRO A 134 12.94 1.09 -6.95
N MET A 135 13.78 0.07 -6.75
CA MET A 135 13.99 -0.99 -7.74
C MET A 135 12.86 -2.01 -7.74
N GLY A 136 11.92 -1.93 -6.78
CA GLY A 136 10.82 -2.87 -6.59
C GLY A 136 11.18 -4.09 -5.75
N ARG A 137 12.40 -4.17 -5.20
CA ARG A 137 12.85 -5.31 -4.39
C ARG A 137 12.21 -5.26 -3.02
N LEU A 138 11.75 -6.42 -2.54
CA LEU A 138 11.15 -6.60 -1.23
C LEU A 138 12.19 -7.13 -0.24
N SER A 139 12.19 -6.59 0.97
CA SER A 139 13.07 -7.08 2.04
C SER A 139 12.56 -8.38 2.67
N TRP A 140 11.31 -8.76 2.44
CA TRP A 140 10.68 -10.00 2.93
C TRP A 140 10.17 -10.84 1.77
N HIS A 141 9.75 -12.07 2.07
CA HIS A 141 9.06 -12.92 1.09
C HIS A 141 7.57 -12.61 1.10
N SER A 142 7.05 -12.15 -0.05
CA SER A 142 5.63 -11.90 -0.27
C SER A 142 4.98 -13.07 -0.98
N GLU A 143 3.77 -13.44 -0.56
CA GLU A 143 2.95 -14.47 -1.21
C GLU A 143 2.25 -13.96 -2.49
N GLN A 144 2.45 -12.69 -2.85
CA GLN A 144 1.82 -12.13 -4.04
C GLN A 144 2.44 -12.70 -5.32
N ALA A 145 1.58 -13.17 -6.23
CA ALA A 145 2.02 -13.75 -7.49
C ALA A 145 2.93 -12.81 -8.30
N VAL A 146 2.66 -11.48 -8.22
CA VAL A 146 3.51 -10.45 -8.88
C VAL A 146 4.93 -10.51 -8.35
N ALA A 147 5.12 -10.58 -7.03
CA ALA A 147 6.44 -10.66 -6.41
C ALA A 147 7.18 -11.95 -6.81
N GLY A 148 6.45 -13.08 -6.91
CA GLY A 148 7.03 -14.36 -7.28
C GLY A 148 7.56 -14.39 -8.72
N TRP A 149 6.75 -14.01 -9.71
CA TRP A 149 7.18 -14.09 -11.11
C TRP A 149 8.10 -12.93 -11.54
N SER A 150 8.14 -11.81 -10.80
CA SER A 150 9.10 -10.72 -11.04
C SER A 150 10.41 -10.86 -10.27
N GLU A 151 10.55 -11.93 -9.49
CA GLU A 151 11.79 -12.26 -8.75
C GLU A 151 12.24 -11.14 -7.78
N VAL A 152 11.28 -10.37 -7.23
CA VAL A 152 11.57 -9.26 -6.30
C VAL A 152 11.55 -9.68 -4.84
N ASN A 153 11.17 -10.91 -4.53
CA ASN A 153 11.05 -11.42 -3.17
C ASN A 153 12.40 -11.47 -2.43
N GLY A 154 12.38 -10.99 -1.17
CA GLY A 154 13.42 -11.27 -0.20
C GLY A 154 13.33 -12.70 0.37
N GLN A 155 14.07 -12.94 1.44
CA GLN A 155 14.12 -14.26 2.08
C GLN A 155 12.95 -14.45 3.05
N GLN A 156 12.37 -15.66 3.10
CA GLN A 156 11.30 -16.01 4.05
C GLN A 156 11.71 -15.78 5.51
N ALA A 157 12.93 -16.15 5.87
CA ALA A 157 13.45 -16.00 7.22
C ALA A 157 13.48 -14.53 7.72
N VAL A 158 13.56 -13.57 6.79
CA VAL A 158 13.52 -12.13 7.13
C VAL A 158 12.13 -11.72 7.61
N GLY A 159 11.07 -12.19 6.96
CA GLY A 159 9.69 -11.92 7.40
C GLY A 159 9.43 -12.44 8.81
N ASP A 160 9.85 -13.69 9.11
CA ASP A 160 9.69 -14.29 10.43
C ASP A 160 10.50 -13.52 11.50
N ALA A 161 11.71 -13.07 11.16
CA ALA A 161 12.54 -12.29 12.07
C ALA A 161 11.97 -10.89 12.32
N LEU A 162 11.44 -10.21 11.29
CA LEU A 162 10.77 -8.91 11.43
C LEU A 162 9.50 -9.00 12.27
N LYS A 163 8.69 -10.05 12.08
CA LYS A 163 7.52 -10.28 12.92
C LYS A 163 7.89 -10.37 14.39
N LYS A 164 8.94 -11.15 14.69
CA LYS A 164 9.45 -11.26 16.07
C LYS A 164 10.02 -9.93 16.59
N TRP A 165 10.67 -9.15 15.73
CA TRP A 165 11.20 -7.82 16.10
C TRP A 165 10.07 -6.85 16.44
N ASN A 166 8.98 -6.85 15.67
CA ASN A 166 7.80 -6.03 15.89
C ASN A 166 6.94 -6.47 17.10
N GLU A 167 7.21 -7.64 17.72
CA GLU A 167 6.61 -8.03 19.01
C GLU A 167 7.19 -7.27 20.20
N GLY A 168 8.26 -6.48 20.00
CA GLY A 168 8.85 -5.61 21.02
C GLY A 168 8.05 -4.32 21.23
N ASP A 169 8.41 -3.57 22.29
CA ASP A 169 7.70 -2.33 22.68
C ASP A 169 8.07 -1.10 21.80
N GLY A 170 8.93 -1.26 20.80
CA GLY A 170 9.39 -0.17 19.93
C GLY A 170 8.39 0.18 18.84
N TYR A 171 8.20 1.49 18.54
CA TYR A 171 7.41 1.94 17.42
C TYR A 171 8.14 1.71 16.10
N THR A 172 7.54 0.95 15.20
CA THR A 172 8.18 0.50 13.96
C THR A 172 7.46 0.98 12.73
N ILE A 173 8.22 1.49 11.76
CA ILE A 173 7.71 2.13 10.56
C ILE A 173 8.28 1.45 9.32
N ALA A 174 7.41 0.98 8.42
CA ALA A 174 7.79 0.42 7.13
C ALA A 174 7.69 1.48 6.03
N ARG A 175 8.78 1.70 5.25
CA ARG A 175 8.74 2.52 4.04
C ARG A 175 8.52 1.64 2.82
N VAL A 176 7.63 2.09 1.92
CA VAL A 176 7.24 1.35 0.71
C VAL A 176 7.19 2.29 -0.48
N HIS A 177 8.09 2.11 -1.45
CA HIS A 177 7.99 2.73 -2.77
C HIS A 177 6.89 2.04 -3.57
N CYS A 178 5.77 2.73 -3.82
CA CYS A 178 4.57 2.11 -4.38
C CYS A 178 4.68 1.85 -5.89
N PHE A 179 4.65 2.92 -6.68
CA PHE A 179 4.57 2.82 -8.14
C PHE A 179 5.91 3.04 -8.85
N LEU A 180 6.89 3.68 -8.19
CA LEU A 180 8.28 3.66 -8.62
C LEU A 180 8.81 2.24 -8.39
N ASP A 181 9.04 1.52 -9.48
CA ASP A 181 9.40 0.11 -9.47
C ASP A 181 10.10 -0.23 -10.80
N ASP A 182 11.41 -0.44 -10.75
CA ASP A 182 12.15 -0.70 -11.99
C ASP A 182 12.05 -2.16 -12.44
N THR A 183 11.68 -3.09 -11.55
CA THR A 183 11.74 -4.53 -11.82
C THR A 183 10.42 -5.10 -12.34
N VAL A 184 9.29 -4.88 -11.67
CA VAL A 184 7.99 -5.41 -12.12
C VAL A 184 7.66 -5.04 -13.57
N PRO A 185 7.84 -3.77 -14.02
CA PRO A 185 7.66 -3.39 -15.42
C PRO A 185 8.61 -4.10 -16.40
N TYR A 186 9.80 -4.47 -15.97
CA TYR A 186 10.75 -5.22 -16.79
C TYR A 186 10.23 -6.62 -17.13
N TYR A 187 9.64 -7.30 -16.15
CA TYR A 187 9.07 -8.65 -16.34
C TYR A 187 7.68 -8.62 -16.99
N ASN A 188 6.87 -7.58 -16.76
CA ASN A 188 5.54 -7.46 -17.33
C ASN A 188 5.22 -6.04 -17.79
N ASN A 189 5.41 -5.81 -19.09
CA ASN A 189 5.14 -4.54 -19.76
C ASN A 189 3.67 -4.07 -19.65
N ASN A 190 2.71 -4.97 -19.40
CA ASN A 190 1.29 -4.60 -19.28
C ASN A 190 1.01 -3.83 -17.98
N LEU A 191 1.87 -3.96 -16.98
CA LEU A 191 1.77 -3.25 -15.71
C LEU A 191 2.52 -1.92 -15.70
N ALA A 192 3.29 -1.63 -16.77
CA ALA A 192 4.19 -0.50 -16.87
C ALA A 192 3.50 0.75 -17.42
N LEU A 193 4.04 1.92 -17.08
CA LEU A 193 3.93 3.11 -17.91
C LEU A 193 4.76 2.90 -19.18
N ARG A 194 4.18 3.24 -20.35
CA ARG A 194 4.77 2.93 -21.65
C ARG A 194 5.13 4.20 -22.40
N TRP A 195 6.17 4.14 -23.21
CA TRP A 195 6.54 5.22 -24.12
C TRP A 195 5.52 5.36 -25.27
N ALA A 196 5.15 6.60 -25.64
CA ALA A 196 4.12 6.86 -26.64
C ALA A 196 4.52 6.44 -28.06
N GLY A 197 5.79 6.64 -28.43
CA GLY A 197 6.27 6.41 -29.79
C GLY A 197 6.88 5.04 -30.04
N GLN A 198 7.07 4.22 -29.00
CA GLN A 198 7.80 2.96 -29.09
C GLN A 198 7.23 1.93 -28.13
N ASP A 199 7.57 0.66 -28.34
CA ASP A 199 7.10 -0.43 -27.46
C ASP A 199 8.07 -0.67 -26.29
N TRP A 200 8.48 0.42 -25.62
CA TRP A 200 9.35 0.40 -24.46
C TRP A 200 8.62 0.86 -23.21
N ASN A 201 9.14 0.47 -22.05
CA ASN A 201 8.69 1.02 -20.78
C ASN A 201 9.24 2.45 -20.65
N TRP A 202 8.38 3.35 -20.20
CA TRP A 202 8.77 4.70 -19.88
C TRP A 202 9.71 4.72 -18.67
N ARG A 203 10.60 5.70 -18.63
CA ARG A 203 11.53 5.93 -17.53
C ARG A 203 11.47 7.38 -17.10
N ASP A 204 11.59 7.61 -15.81
CA ASP A 204 11.65 8.95 -15.23
C ASP A 204 13.01 9.64 -15.46
N GLY A 205 13.21 10.78 -14.77
CA GLY A 205 14.45 11.55 -14.85
C GLY A 205 15.68 10.83 -14.32
N ASP A 206 15.50 9.85 -13.41
CA ASP A 206 16.57 9.03 -12.83
C ASP A 206 16.80 7.72 -13.61
N GLY A 207 16.06 7.54 -14.68
CA GLY A 207 16.15 6.37 -15.56
C GLY A 207 15.44 5.13 -15.03
N LEU A 208 14.61 5.25 -14.01
CA LEU A 208 13.83 4.16 -13.41
C LEU A 208 12.47 3.99 -14.10
N ARG A 209 12.01 2.74 -14.18
CA ARG A 209 10.68 2.41 -14.67
C ARG A 209 9.64 2.62 -13.59
N TRP A 210 8.39 2.73 -14.03
CA TRP A 210 7.23 2.87 -13.17
C TRP A 210 6.18 1.82 -13.53
N THR A 211 5.62 1.17 -12.52
CA THR A 211 4.32 0.52 -12.65
C THR A 211 3.23 1.57 -12.77
N SER A 212 2.15 1.25 -13.48
CA SER A 212 1.08 2.21 -13.69
C SER A 212 0.06 2.21 -12.55
N PRO A 213 -0.13 3.35 -11.84
CA PRO A 213 -1.24 3.50 -10.89
C PRO A 213 -2.62 3.32 -11.54
N GLY A 214 -2.71 3.50 -12.87
CA GLY A 214 -3.92 3.28 -13.66
C GLY A 214 -4.35 1.81 -13.73
N LYS A 215 -3.45 0.87 -13.48
CA LYS A 215 -3.74 -0.57 -13.54
C LYS A 215 -4.26 -1.10 -12.20
N VAL A 216 -5.42 -1.75 -12.25
CA VAL A 216 -6.07 -2.31 -11.06
C VAL A 216 -5.19 -3.38 -10.39
N GLU A 217 -4.49 -4.18 -11.18
CA GLU A 217 -3.59 -5.23 -10.69
C GLU A 217 -2.40 -4.64 -9.91
N VAL A 218 -1.89 -3.49 -10.35
CA VAL A 218 -0.79 -2.80 -9.67
C VAL A 218 -1.23 -2.21 -8.33
N ARG A 219 -2.41 -1.58 -8.31
CA ARG A 219 -2.99 -1.05 -7.07
C ARG A 219 -3.26 -2.17 -6.07
N ALA A 220 -3.89 -3.27 -6.53
CA ALA A 220 -4.15 -4.43 -5.68
C ALA A 220 -2.87 -5.08 -5.14
N TYR A 221 -1.83 -5.18 -5.96
CA TYR A 221 -0.53 -5.69 -5.55
C TYR A 221 0.09 -4.85 -4.42
N ASN A 222 0.24 -3.54 -4.61
CA ASN A 222 0.83 -2.68 -3.59
C ASN A 222 -0.03 -2.62 -2.31
N ALA A 223 -1.36 -2.63 -2.42
CA ALA A 223 -2.24 -2.69 -1.26
C ALA A 223 -2.10 -4.02 -0.48
N ALA A 224 -1.93 -5.15 -1.19
CA ALA A 224 -1.69 -6.44 -0.56
C ALA A 224 -0.33 -6.48 0.16
N LEU A 225 0.73 -5.88 -0.42
CA LEU A 225 2.03 -5.74 0.24
C LEU A 225 1.90 -4.95 1.56
N CYS A 226 1.12 -3.86 1.58
CA CYS A 226 0.85 -3.13 2.83
C CYS A 226 0.13 -4.00 3.87
N GLY A 227 -0.85 -4.81 3.44
CA GLY A 227 -1.52 -5.77 4.32
C GLY A 227 -0.56 -6.81 4.91
N GLU A 228 0.40 -7.32 4.12
CA GLU A 228 1.43 -8.24 4.62
C GLU A 228 2.33 -7.56 5.66
N LEU A 229 2.75 -6.31 5.44
CA LEU A 229 3.57 -5.56 6.40
C LEU A 229 2.80 -5.27 7.70
N ALA A 230 1.53 -4.91 7.61
CA ALA A 230 0.66 -4.78 8.78
C ALA A 230 0.54 -6.09 9.57
N ALA A 231 0.42 -7.23 8.87
CA ALA A 231 0.39 -8.57 9.49
C ALA A 231 1.75 -8.98 10.11
N LEU A 232 2.87 -8.37 9.66
CA LEU A 232 4.18 -8.51 10.31
C LEU A 232 4.31 -7.65 11.56
N GLY A 233 3.31 -6.80 11.88
CA GLY A 233 3.24 -6.03 13.12
C GLY A 233 3.85 -4.63 13.05
N PHE A 234 4.07 -4.06 11.86
CA PHE A 234 4.47 -2.66 11.75
C PHE A 234 3.36 -1.72 12.24
N ASP A 235 3.71 -0.73 13.07
CA ASP A 235 2.79 0.26 13.61
C ASP A 235 2.34 1.28 12.55
N GLU A 236 3.22 1.55 11.59
CA GLU A 236 2.99 2.54 10.54
C GLU A 236 3.60 2.10 9.20
N ILE A 237 2.91 2.41 8.12
CA ILE A 237 3.40 2.20 6.75
C ILE A 237 3.43 3.56 6.04
N VAL A 238 4.60 3.95 5.55
CA VAL A 238 4.80 5.17 4.76
C VAL A 238 4.78 4.79 3.29
N LEU A 239 3.85 5.38 2.55
CA LEU A 239 3.72 5.21 1.12
C LEU A 239 4.51 6.31 0.39
N GLU A 240 5.52 5.90 -0.36
CA GLU A 240 6.32 6.75 -1.23
C GLU A 240 5.95 6.48 -2.68
N GLU A 241 6.07 7.50 -3.55
CA GLU A 241 5.65 7.45 -4.96
C GLU A 241 4.32 6.69 -5.16
N PHE A 242 3.36 6.96 -4.28
CA PHE A 242 2.00 6.41 -4.36
C PHE A 242 1.13 7.14 -5.39
N TYR A 243 1.74 7.98 -6.21
CA TYR A 243 1.13 8.89 -7.18
C TYR A 243 1.64 8.64 -8.60
N PHE A 244 1.08 9.35 -9.59
CA PHE A 244 1.59 9.36 -10.95
C PHE A 244 2.89 10.17 -11.04
N PRO A 245 3.85 9.76 -11.89
CA PRO A 245 5.14 10.43 -11.94
C PRO A 245 5.01 11.92 -12.27
N ILE A 246 5.84 12.72 -11.60
CA ILE A 246 5.92 14.19 -11.74
C ILE A 246 7.26 14.65 -12.29
N ARG A 247 8.22 13.73 -12.45
CA ARG A 247 9.56 14.01 -12.97
C ARG A 247 9.83 13.21 -14.23
N GLY A 248 10.66 13.77 -15.11
CA GLY A 248 10.97 13.20 -16.42
C GLY A 248 10.14 13.83 -17.53
N ASP A 249 10.28 13.33 -18.76
CA ASP A 249 9.48 13.79 -19.90
C ASP A 249 8.11 13.11 -19.91
N LEU A 250 7.18 13.66 -19.15
CA LEU A 250 5.81 13.14 -18.99
C LEU A 250 5.04 13.17 -20.32
N SER A 251 5.42 14.06 -21.27
CA SER A 251 4.77 14.17 -22.57
C SER A 251 4.98 12.93 -23.44
N THR A 252 6.02 12.16 -23.14
CA THR A 252 6.36 10.92 -23.85
C THR A 252 5.65 9.68 -23.30
N ILE A 253 4.88 9.80 -22.23
CA ILE A 253 4.08 8.67 -21.70
C ILE A 253 2.89 8.39 -22.63
N ARG A 254 2.68 7.12 -22.98
CA ARG A 254 1.56 6.67 -23.80
C ARG A 254 0.24 6.91 -23.07
N ARG A 255 -0.61 7.77 -23.64
CA ARG A 255 -1.96 8.03 -23.13
C ARG A 255 -2.85 6.81 -23.32
N GLY A 256 -3.80 6.61 -22.38
CA GLY A 256 -4.77 5.51 -22.39
C GLY A 256 -5.09 5.07 -20.97
N GLU A 257 -5.66 3.87 -20.80
CA GLU A 257 -6.08 3.35 -19.50
C GLU A 257 -4.98 3.41 -18.41
N ALA A 258 -3.72 3.13 -18.80
CA ALA A 258 -2.58 3.15 -17.91
C ALA A 258 -2.13 4.56 -17.49
N TYR A 259 -2.46 5.60 -18.30
CA TYR A 259 -2.07 6.98 -18.04
C TYR A 259 -3.12 7.93 -18.63
N ASP A 260 -4.18 8.18 -17.87
CA ASP A 260 -5.28 9.08 -18.19
C ASP A 260 -5.42 10.12 -17.06
N SER A 261 -4.91 11.33 -17.30
CA SER A 261 -4.86 12.38 -16.28
C SER A 261 -6.24 12.79 -15.74
N SER A 262 -7.31 12.59 -16.51
CA SER A 262 -8.68 12.84 -16.04
C SER A 262 -9.13 11.88 -14.95
N ARG A 263 -8.39 10.80 -14.72
CA ARG A 263 -8.73 9.72 -13.77
C ARG A 263 -7.71 9.56 -12.63
N PHE A 264 -6.61 10.32 -12.63
CA PHE A 264 -5.53 10.12 -11.68
C PHE A 264 -6.00 10.14 -10.23
N THR A 265 -6.68 11.20 -9.81
CA THR A 265 -7.17 11.33 -8.43
C THR A 265 -8.10 10.17 -8.04
N ALA A 266 -9.03 9.78 -8.91
CA ALA A 266 -9.94 8.67 -8.64
C ALA A 266 -9.22 7.31 -8.54
N GLN A 267 -8.16 7.11 -9.32
CA GLN A 267 -7.34 5.89 -9.27
C GLN A 267 -6.48 5.83 -8.01
N LEU A 268 -5.95 6.97 -7.55
CA LEU A 268 -5.23 7.06 -6.27
C LEU A 268 -6.17 6.89 -5.09
N GLU A 269 -7.38 7.43 -5.16
CA GLU A 269 -8.40 7.23 -4.13
C GLU A 269 -8.79 5.75 -4.00
N ASP A 270 -8.97 5.05 -5.12
CA ASP A 270 -9.20 3.61 -5.14
C ASP A 270 -8.04 2.83 -4.51
N PHE A 271 -6.79 3.19 -4.85
CA PHE A 271 -5.61 2.59 -4.25
C PHE A 271 -5.56 2.79 -2.73
N LEU A 272 -5.69 4.04 -2.26
CA LEU A 272 -5.64 4.36 -0.83
C LEU A 272 -6.78 3.70 -0.06
N THR A 273 -7.97 3.56 -0.67
CA THR A 273 -9.09 2.79 -0.10
C THR A 273 -8.71 1.31 0.09
N GLN A 274 -8.06 0.70 -0.90
CA GLN A 274 -7.61 -0.69 -0.81
C GLN A 274 -6.52 -0.85 0.27
N VAL A 275 -5.55 0.08 0.35
CA VAL A 275 -4.52 0.07 1.40
C VAL A 275 -5.17 0.19 2.78
N ARG A 276 -6.07 1.16 2.99
CA ARG A 276 -6.77 1.33 4.26
C ARG A 276 -7.49 0.04 4.67
N ALA A 277 -8.24 -0.57 3.76
CA ALA A 277 -8.93 -1.84 4.04
C ALA A 277 -7.99 -3.01 4.37
N ALA A 278 -6.79 -3.02 3.78
CA ALA A 278 -5.79 -4.06 4.02
C ALA A 278 -5.11 -3.94 5.39
N VAL A 279 -4.90 -2.72 5.89
CA VAL A 279 -4.15 -2.46 7.14
C VAL A 279 -5.06 -2.25 8.36
N GLU A 280 -6.31 -1.83 8.18
CA GLU A 280 -7.28 -1.55 9.25
C GLU A 280 -7.44 -2.70 10.26
N PRO A 281 -7.48 -3.99 9.86
CA PRO A 281 -7.60 -5.10 10.81
C PRO A 281 -6.45 -5.20 11.82
N TYR A 282 -5.32 -4.58 11.53
CA TYR A 282 -4.11 -4.61 12.35
C TYR A 282 -3.91 -3.31 13.16
N GLY A 283 -4.70 -2.28 12.90
CA GLY A 283 -4.55 -0.96 13.53
C GLY A 283 -3.34 -0.18 13.04
N THR A 284 -2.69 -0.62 11.95
CA THR A 284 -1.51 0.02 11.38
C THR A 284 -1.87 1.37 10.76
N LYS A 285 -1.09 2.41 11.07
CA LYS A 285 -1.25 3.75 10.51
C LYS A 285 -0.75 3.82 9.07
N ILE A 286 -1.36 4.70 8.28
CA ILE A 286 -0.93 5.02 6.92
C ILE A 286 -0.36 6.42 6.90
N SER A 287 0.88 6.56 6.49
CA SER A 287 1.51 7.84 6.22
C SER A 287 1.79 8.02 4.74
N LEU A 288 1.63 9.24 4.27
CA LEU A 288 1.82 9.59 2.86
C LEU A 288 2.99 10.56 2.73
N ARG A 289 4.04 10.17 1.98
CA ARG A 289 5.14 11.06 1.65
C ARG A 289 4.80 11.87 0.40
N VAL A 290 4.84 13.19 0.52
CA VAL A 290 4.55 14.12 -0.58
C VAL A 290 5.60 15.22 -0.64
N GLY A 291 5.68 15.88 -1.79
CA GLY A 291 6.46 17.11 -1.92
C GLY A 291 5.74 18.29 -1.24
N ARG A 292 6.51 19.30 -0.88
CA ARG A 292 5.98 20.57 -0.36
C ARG A 292 5.00 21.24 -1.34
N ASP A 293 5.27 21.13 -2.64
CA ASP A 293 4.42 21.70 -3.69
C ASP A 293 3.04 21.05 -3.75
N THR A 294 2.93 19.76 -3.39
CA THR A 294 1.64 19.09 -3.21
C THR A 294 0.78 19.74 -2.12
N LEU A 295 1.40 20.13 -0.99
CA LEU A 295 0.71 20.85 0.09
C LEU A 295 0.31 22.27 -0.34
N ALA A 296 1.15 22.92 -1.15
CA ALA A 296 0.83 24.24 -1.73
C ALA A 296 -0.28 24.18 -2.78
N GLY A 297 -0.66 22.97 -3.25
CA GLY A 297 -1.68 22.78 -4.29
C GLY A 297 -1.14 22.97 -5.71
N ASP A 298 0.18 23.01 -5.88
CA ASP A 298 0.83 23.30 -7.17
C ASP A 298 1.10 22.05 -8.02
N GLU A 299 1.04 20.84 -7.42
CA GLU A 299 1.30 19.56 -8.11
C GLU A 299 0.03 18.86 -8.59
N SER A 300 -0.69 19.45 -9.53
CA SER A 300 -1.91 18.84 -10.09
C SER A 300 -1.64 17.58 -10.93
N ASP A 301 -0.42 17.44 -11.47
CA ASP A 301 -0.09 16.36 -12.42
C ASP A 301 0.17 15.02 -11.74
N SER A 302 0.37 14.98 -10.44
CA SER A 302 0.54 13.75 -9.66
C SER A 302 -0.77 12.98 -9.44
N GLY A 303 -1.90 13.68 -9.50
CA GLY A 303 -3.22 13.18 -9.09
C GLY A 303 -3.47 13.24 -7.58
N VAL A 304 -2.48 13.61 -6.77
CA VAL A 304 -2.65 13.83 -5.32
C VAL A 304 -3.34 15.17 -5.09
N THR A 305 -4.27 15.19 -4.17
CA THR A 305 -4.96 16.41 -3.74
C THR A 305 -4.92 16.53 -2.21
N PRO A 306 -5.01 17.75 -1.66
CA PRO A 306 -5.11 17.93 -0.21
C PRO A 306 -6.27 17.14 0.42
N GLN A 307 -7.38 16.96 -0.30
CA GLN A 307 -8.52 16.16 0.16
C GLN A 307 -8.18 14.67 0.30
N LEU A 308 -7.32 14.11 -0.58
CA LEU A 308 -6.83 12.75 -0.42
C LEU A 308 -5.93 12.63 0.81
N LEU A 309 -5.06 13.60 1.03
CA LEU A 309 -4.18 13.63 2.21
C LEU A 309 -5.01 13.71 3.49
N GLU A 310 -5.98 14.64 3.56
CA GLU A 310 -6.88 14.78 4.71
C GLU A 310 -7.65 13.49 5.01
N LYS A 311 -8.13 12.80 3.97
CA LYS A 311 -8.99 11.62 4.12
C LYS A 311 -8.21 10.35 4.50
N TYR A 312 -7.01 10.16 3.97
CA TYR A 312 -6.32 8.87 4.04
C TYR A 312 -5.04 8.88 4.87
N ALA A 313 -4.35 10.02 5.03
CA ALA A 313 -3.11 10.08 5.77
C ALA A 313 -3.36 10.17 7.27
N ASP A 314 -2.82 9.27 8.06
CA ASP A 314 -2.71 9.44 9.51
C ASP A 314 -1.60 10.46 9.82
N ARG A 315 -0.47 10.40 9.09
CA ARG A 315 0.58 11.42 9.10
C ARG A 315 1.03 11.75 7.66
N ILE A 316 1.55 12.95 7.47
CA ILE A 316 2.06 13.46 6.19
C ILE A 316 3.55 13.68 6.34
N TRP A 317 4.32 13.00 5.50
CA TRP A 317 5.78 13.09 5.49
C TRP A 317 6.22 14.05 4.41
N VAL A 318 7.01 15.06 4.78
CA VAL A 318 7.52 16.11 3.88
C VAL A 318 8.99 16.33 4.14
N GLU A 319 9.76 16.51 3.09
CA GLU A 319 11.17 16.83 3.19
C GLU A 319 11.37 18.26 3.73
N GLU A 320 12.22 18.42 4.73
CA GLU A 320 12.62 19.74 5.23
C GLU A 320 13.68 20.31 4.28
N ASP A 321 13.27 21.25 3.42
CA ASP A 321 14.10 21.86 2.38
C ASP A 321 14.57 23.30 2.72
N GLY A 322 14.19 23.80 3.89
CA GLY A 322 14.50 25.15 4.35
C GLY A 322 13.74 26.26 3.63
N GLN A 323 12.82 25.94 2.72
CA GLN A 323 12.04 26.94 2.00
C GLN A 323 10.93 27.54 2.88
N GLN A 324 10.53 28.77 2.57
CA GLN A 324 9.44 29.47 3.27
C GLN A 324 8.24 29.73 2.35
N PRO A 325 6.99 29.59 2.84
CA PRO A 325 6.63 29.08 4.20
C PRO A 325 7.01 27.61 4.35
N GLY A 326 7.39 27.18 5.57
CA GLY A 326 7.68 25.77 5.86
C GLY A 326 6.43 24.89 5.74
N PRO A 327 6.60 23.54 5.70
CA PRO A 327 5.50 22.60 5.50
C PRO A 327 4.33 22.76 6.48
N ALA A 328 4.60 23.05 7.76
CA ALA A 328 3.58 23.26 8.78
C ALA A 328 2.61 24.41 8.44
N ALA A 329 3.12 25.49 7.88
CA ALA A 329 2.30 26.64 7.50
C ALA A 329 1.42 26.41 6.26
N LEU A 330 1.64 25.31 5.54
CA LEU A 330 0.87 24.92 4.35
C LEU A 330 -0.32 24.01 4.68
N LEU A 331 -0.36 23.39 5.87
CA LEU A 331 -1.41 22.42 6.24
C LEU A 331 -2.79 23.08 6.31
N GLU A 332 -2.94 24.17 7.05
CA GLU A 332 -4.22 24.86 7.20
C GLU A 332 -4.75 25.41 5.86
N PRO A 333 -3.96 26.11 5.03
CA PRO A 333 -4.40 26.52 3.69
C PRO A 333 -4.81 25.36 2.79
N ALA A 334 -4.17 24.20 2.93
CA ALA A 334 -4.53 22.98 2.22
C ALA A 334 -5.81 22.30 2.74
N GLY A 335 -6.38 22.78 3.86
CA GLY A 335 -7.54 22.19 4.50
C GLY A 335 -7.23 20.90 5.26
N ILE A 336 -5.97 20.71 5.68
CA ILE A 336 -5.52 19.57 6.46
C ILE A 336 -5.65 19.90 7.94
N THR A 337 -6.47 19.13 8.63
CA THR A 337 -6.72 19.28 10.08
C THR A 337 -5.70 18.52 10.92
N GLY A 338 -5.63 18.80 12.23
CA GLY A 338 -4.71 18.16 13.17
C GLY A 338 -3.31 18.81 13.23
N GLY A 339 -3.03 19.82 12.38
CA GLY A 339 -1.83 20.65 12.48
C GLY A 339 -0.52 19.88 12.45
N GLU A 340 0.45 20.33 13.29
CA GLU A 340 1.81 19.78 13.35
C GLU A 340 1.86 18.33 13.83
N ASP A 341 0.88 17.85 14.59
CA ASP A 341 0.81 16.46 15.07
C ASP A 341 0.70 15.43 13.92
N ARG A 342 0.17 15.86 12.78
CA ARG A 342 0.09 15.03 11.57
C ARG A 342 1.28 15.19 10.64
N LEU A 343 2.19 16.11 10.93
CA LEU A 343 3.36 16.36 10.10
C LEU A 343 4.56 15.58 10.60
N VAL A 344 5.32 15.02 9.67
CA VAL A 344 6.62 14.41 9.89
C VAL A 344 7.62 15.07 8.95
N LEU A 345 8.65 15.68 9.48
CA LEU A 345 9.71 16.28 8.68
C LEU A 345 10.79 15.24 8.37
N ILE A 346 11.09 15.05 7.12
CA ILE A 346 12.19 14.19 6.69
C ILE A 346 13.48 15.00 6.78
N THR A 347 14.45 14.48 7.53
CA THR A 347 15.75 15.13 7.78
C THR A 347 16.89 14.13 7.62
N GLY A 348 18.11 14.61 7.42
CA GLY A 348 19.31 13.76 7.37
C GLY A 348 19.89 13.44 8.76
N GLU A 349 19.64 14.33 9.74
CA GLU A 349 20.12 14.25 11.11
C GLU A 349 19.03 14.70 12.09
N PRO A 350 19.01 14.22 13.33
CA PRO A 350 18.08 14.68 14.35
C PRO A 350 18.26 16.19 14.63
N GLY A 351 17.17 16.90 14.77
CA GLY A 351 17.14 18.31 15.13
C GLY A 351 16.21 18.57 16.31
N ASP A 352 16.41 19.71 16.96
CA ASP A 352 15.49 20.19 17.98
C ASP A 352 14.30 20.90 17.34
N GLY A 353 13.08 20.48 17.65
CA GLY A 353 11.89 21.10 17.11
C GLY A 353 10.59 20.47 17.64
N PRO A 354 9.46 21.19 17.51
CA PRO A 354 8.17 20.72 17.99
C PRO A 354 7.52 19.69 17.06
N ILE A 355 8.04 19.48 15.84
CA ILE A 355 7.49 18.57 14.86
C ILE A 355 8.30 17.28 14.84
N PHE A 356 7.60 16.13 14.81
CA PHE A 356 8.24 14.82 14.73
C PHE A 356 9.08 14.67 13.46
N GLN A 357 10.26 14.03 13.59
CA GLN A 357 11.18 13.89 12.47
C GLN A 357 11.36 12.43 12.06
N ALA A 358 11.47 12.23 10.76
CA ALA A 358 11.98 11.00 10.16
C ALA A 358 13.43 11.23 9.75
N VAL A 359 14.36 10.71 10.55
CA VAL A 359 15.79 10.82 10.26
C VAL A 359 16.19 9.72 9.29
N ILE A 360 16.43 10.12 8.04
CA ILE A 360 16.89 9.26 6.96
C ILE A 360 18.30 9.66 6.60
N PRO A 361 19.32 9.01 7.19
CA PRO A 361 20.72 9.35 6.90
C PRO A 361 20.99 9.22 5.40
N SER A 362 21.60 10.22 4.80
CA SER A 362 22.08 10.09 3.43
C SER A 362 22.96 8.85 3.37
N ALA A 363 22.63 7.91 2.47
CA ALA A 363 23.45 6.74 2.28
C ALA A 363 24.87 7.22 1.98
N VAL A 364 25.79 6.98 2.90
CA VAL A 364 27.22 7.13 2.61
C VAL A 364 27.47 6.15 1.49
N SER A 365 27.63 6.68 0.28
CA SER A 365 27.94 5.90 -0.91
C SER A 365 29.15 5.04 -0.57
N SER A 366 28.92 3.75 -0.32
CA SER A 366 29.97 2.77 -0.08
C SER A 366 30.77 2.45 -1.36
N ASP A 367 30.46 3.13 -2.44
CA ASP A 367 31.18 3.02 -3.70
C ASP A 367 32.04 4.28 -3.86
N GLY A 368 33.33 4.13 -3.56
CA GLY A 368 34.37 5.16 -3.63
C GLY A 368 34.62 5.69 -5.05
N ARG A 369 33.59 6.06 -5.79
CA ARG A 369 33.65 6.86 -7.01
C ARG A 369 33.63 8.32 -6.66
N GLN A 370 34.84 8.90 -6.53
CA GLN A 370 35.02 10.33 -6.70
C GLN A 370 34.41 10.73 -8.04
N GLU A 371 33.45 11.65 -8.02
CA GLU A 371 33.05 12.36 -9.23
C GLU A 371 34.31 13.02 -9.84
N PRO A 372 34.56 12.84 -11.13
CA PRO A 372 35.60 13.63 -11.79
C PRO A 372 35.14 15.10 -11.82
N GLY A 373 35.90 15.92 -11.13
CA GLY A 373 35.66 17.36 -11.01
C GLY A 373 35.41 18.05 -12.34
N ALA A 374 34.58 19.07 -12.23
CA ALA A 374 34.16 20.02 -13.29
C ALA A 374 35.28 20.61 -14.12
#